data_11189cd793d2e8129a43b3be5db072d6
#
_entry.id   11189cd793d2e8129a43b3be5db072d6
#
_cell.length_a   1.000
_cell.length_b   1.000
_cell.length_c   1.000
_cell.angle_alpha   90.00
_cell.angle_beta   90.00
_cell.angle_gamma   90.00
#
_symmetry.space_group_name_H-M   'P 1'
#
loop_
_entity.id
_entity.type
_entity.pdbx_description
1 polymer ?
#
loop_
_entity_poly.entity_id
_entity_poly.type
_entity_poly.pdbx_seq_one_letter_code
_entity_poly.pdbx_strand_id
1 'polypeptide(L)'
;MNGQYPKKNFLGQLAIVLHAHLPYVRKNEKNSLEEDWLFQAILECYIPLLQVIESSKKENPFNTKLTISLSPTLLSLLDNKQIQKIFPSWIKTRNNFLNELPQKEKNASSFLIKNLKDKYLYWQECSGNLIEKFRVLNNSGNLDILTCAATH
;
A
#
# COMPACT_ATOMS: atom_id res chain seq x y z
N MET A 1 -34.15 9.07 33.56
CA MET A 1 -33.02 9.96 33.22
C MET A 1 -32.81 9.90 31.71
N ASN A 2 -33.38 10.87 30.97
CA ASN A 2 -33.26 10.93 29.51
C ASN A 2 -31.91 11.55 29.15
N GLY A 3 -30.92 10.71 28.83
CA GLY A 3 -29.66 11.17 28.29
C GLY A 3 -29.85 11.67 26.87
N GLN A 4 -30.09 12.97 26.70
CA GLN A 4 -30.02 13.62 25.41
C GLN A 4 -28.54 13.68 25.01
N TYR A 5 -28.15 12.80 24.06
CA TYR A 5 -26.90 12.98 23.34
C TYR A 5 -26.97 14.29 22.53
N PRO A 6 -25.96 15.17 22.60
CA PRO A 6 -25.97 16.38 21.81
C PRO A 6 -26.09 16.01 20.32
N LYS A 7 -27.12 16.57 19.65
CA LYS A 7 -27.26 16.44 18.19
C LYS A 7 -26.02 17.07 17.56
N LYS A 8 -25.05 16.27 17.13
CA LYS A 8 -23.97 16.74 16.28
C LYS A 8 -24.60 17.24 14.98
N ASN A 9 -24.52 18.53 14.72
CA ASN A 9 -24.88 19.10 13.43
C ASN A 9 -23.86 18.61 12.41
N PHE A 10 -24.17 17.55 11.70
CA PHE A 10 -23.38 17.10 10.58
C PHE A 10 -23.64 18.03 9.41
N LEU A 11 -22.58 18.70 8.93
CA LEU A 11 -22.64 19.53 7.71
C LEU A 11 -22.68 18.66 6.43
N GLY A 12 -22.24 17.39 6.53
CA GLY A 12 -22.21 16.43 5.44
C GLY A 12 -21.36 15.22 5.78
N GLN A 13 -21.24 14.30 4.83
CA GLN A 13 -20.40 13.11 4.91
C GLN A 13 -19.54 13.03 3.64
N LEU A 14 -18.27 12.66 3.78
CA LEU A 14 -17.36 12.38 2.68
C LEU A 14 -17.08 10.89 2.67
N ALA A 15 -17.38 10.22 1.54
CA ALA A 15 -16.98 8.84 1.29
C ALA A 15 -15.80 8.83 0.32
N ILE A 16 -14.68 8.20 0.73
CA ILE A 16 -13.52 8.00 -0.13
C ILE A 16 -13.48 6.51 -0.51
N VAL A 17 -13.63 6.26 -1.82
CA VAL A 17 -13.59 4.92 -2.39
C VAL A 17 -12.41 4.85 -3.35
N LEU A 18 -11.47 3.97 -3.06
CA LEU A 18 -10.30 3.71 -3.91
C LEU A 18 -10.49 2.44 -4.71
N HIS A 19 -9.85 2.39 -5.87
CA HIS A 19 -9.81 1.18 -6.70
C HIS A 19 -8.36 0.79 -6.95
N ALA A 20 -7.98 -0.41 -6.55
CA ALA A 20 -6.65 -0.97 -6.74
C ALA A 20 -6.70 -2.11 -7.75
N HIS A 21 -6.12 -1.86 -8.91
CA HIS A 21 -6.03 -2.81 -10.00
C HIS A 21 -4.66 -2.71 -10.68
N LEU A 22 -4.13 -3.86 -11.08
CA LEU A 22 -2.97 -3.97 -11.97
C LEU A 22 -3.24 -5.06 -12.99
N PRO A 23 -2.77 -4.90 -14.24
CA PRO A 23 -2.81 -5.96 -15.23
C PRO A 23 -2.01 -7.17 -14.76
N TYR A 24 -2.31 -8.34 -15.32
CA TYR A 24 -1.60 -9.55 -14.97
C TYR A 24 -0.15 -9.47 -15.46
N VAL A 25 0.80 -9.63 -14.54
CA VAL A 25 2.24 -9.66 -14.84
C VAL A 25 2.61 -11.07 -15.32
N ARG A 26 3.01 -11.19 -16.57
CA ARG A 26 3.46 -12.46 -17.14
C ARG A 26 4.84 -12.85 -16.61
N LYS A 27 4.94 -14.07 -16.12
CA LYS A 27 6.10 -14.63 -15.41
C LYS A 27 7.35 -14.90 -16.26
N ASN A 28 7.29 -14.72 -17.57
CA ASN A 28 8.29 -15.25 -18.50
C ASN A 28 9.41 -14.27 -18.89
N GLU A 29 9.30 -13.01 -18.49
CA GLU A 29 10.33 -12.01 -18.79
C GLU A 29 10.87 -11.45 -17.47
N LYS A 30 12.13 -11.76 -17.16
CA LYS A 30 12.84 -11.13 -16.06
C LYS A 30 12.94 -9.62 -16.31
N ASN A 31 12.56 -8.81 -15.33
CA ASN A 31 12.58 -7.35 -15.39
C ASN A 31 11.63 -6.78 -16.46
N SER A 32 10.42 -7.32 -16.59
CA SER A 32 9.43 -6.72 -17.45
C SER A 32 8.96 -5.37 -16.90
N LEU A 33 8.47 -4.49 -17.78
CA LEU A 33 7.93 -3.20 -17.41
C LEU A 33 6.74 -3.35 -16.44
N GLU A 34 5.93 -4.38 -16.65
CA GLU A 34 4.77 -4.70 -15.80
C GLU A 34 5.18 -5.12 -14.39
N GLU A 35 6.29 -5.88 -14.27
CA GLU A 35 6.85 -6.24 -12.97
C GLU A 35 7.37 -5.00 -12.23
N ASP A 36 8.04 -4.09 -12.94
CA ASP A 36 8.51 -2.82 -12.39
C ASP A 36 7.31 -1.95 -11.91
N TRP A 37 6.24 -1.87 -12.67
CA TRP A 37 5.01 -1.18 -12.26
C TRP A 37 4.38 -1.78 -11.00
N LEU A 38 4.33 -3.11 -10.88
CA LEU A 38 3.84 -3.77 -9.68
C LEU A 38 4.69 -3.39 -8.46
N PHE A 39 6.01 -3.44 -8.59
CA PHE A 39 6.91 -3.11 -7.48
C PHE A 39 6.85 -1.62 -7.11
N GLN A 40 6.71 -0.73 -8.09
CA GLN A 40 6.46 0.68 -7.83
C GLN A 40 5.12 0.89 -7.11
N ALA A 41 4.04 0.22 -7.54
CA ALA A 41 2.75 0.31 -6.88
C ALA A 41 2.80 -0.21 -5.44
N ILE A 42 3.53 -1.29 -5.17
CA ILE A 42 3.76 -1.79 -3.81
C ILE A 42 4.45 -0.71 -2.97
N LEU A 43 5.54 -0.14 -3.50
CA LEU A 43 6.38 0.83 -2.79
C LEU A 43 5.70 2.18 -2.57
N GLU A 44 5.03 2.71 -3.60
CA GLU A 44 4.57 4.10 -3.64
C GLU A 44 3.07 4.26 -3.35
N CYS A 45 2.29 3.17 -3.46
CA CYS A 45 0.85 3.20 -3.23
C CYS A 45 0.42 2.30 -2.07
N TYR A 46 0.65 0.98 -2.14
CA TYR A 46 0.02 0.06 -1.19
C TYR A 46 0.64 0.14 0.20
N ILE A 47 1.97 0.15 0.33
CA ILE A 47 2.63 0.30 1.63
C ILE A 47 2.29 1.66 2.26
N PRO A 48 2.42 2.81 1.57
CA PRO A 48 2.02 4.09 2.13
C PRO A 48 0.56 4.16 2.57
N LEU A 49 -0.34 3.60 1.77
CA LEU A 49 -1.76 3.56 2.11
C LEU A 49 -2.01 2.79 3.43
N LEU A 50 -1.42 1.60 3.56
CA LEU A 50 -1.53 0.80 4.77
C LEU A 50 -0.97 1.54 5.98
N GLN A 51 0.20 2.17 5.85
CA GLN A 51 0.82 2.96 6.92
C GLN A 51 -0.04 4.15 7.34
N VAL A 52 -0.67 4.86 6.39
CA VAL A 52 -1.58 5.98 6.69
C VAL A 52 -2.81 5.50 7.44
N ILE A 53 -3.43 4.39 7.03
CA ILE A 53 -4.61 3.84 7.72
C ILE A 53 -4.22 3.37 9.13
N GLU A 54 -3.07 2.69 9.29
CA GLU A 54 -2.57 2.24 10.59
C GLU A 54 -2.24 3.41 11.53
N SER A 55 -1.69 4.52 11.02
CA SER A 55 -1.39 5.70 11.83
C SER A 55 -2.64 6.47 12.20
N SER A 56 -3.58 6.64 11.29
CA SER A 56 -4.84 7.35 11.57
C SER A 56 -5.68 6.64 12.64
N LYS A 57 -5.58 5.31 12.74
CA LYS A 57 -6.19 4.55 13.83
C LYS A 57 -5.63 4.93 15.21
N LYS A 58 -4.34 5.25 15.29
CA LYS A 58 -3.68 5.63 16.55
C LYS A 58 -4.01 7.06 16.99
N GLU A 59 -4.13 7.96 16.01
CA GLU A 59 -4.26 9.40 16.25
C GLU A 59 -5.71 9.87 16.38
N ASN A 60 -6.65 9.17 15.73
CA ASN A 60 -8.05 9.59 15.71
C ASN A 60 -8.99 8.41 16.02
N PRO A 61 -9.45 8.28 17.27
CA PRO A 61 -10.44 7.26 17.65
C PRO A 61 -11.81 7.45 16.99
N PHE A 62 -12.04 8.57 16.30
CA PHE A 62 -13.27 8.82 15.54
C PHE A 62 -13.21 8.20 14.15
N ASN A 63 -13.12 6.87 14.09
CA ASN A 63 -13.48 5.99 12.96
C ASN A 63 -13.33 6.63 11.58
N THR A 64 -12.13 7.08 11.21
CA THR A 64 -11.83 7.33 9.80
C THR A 64 -11.86 5.99 9.08
N LYS A 65 -12.82 5.81 8.19
CA LYS A 65 -13.01 4.60 7.44
C LYS A 65 -12.74 4.87 5.97
N LEU A 66 -11.89 4.06 5.37
CA LEU A 66 -11.62 4.11 3.96
C LEU A 66 -12.26 2.88 3.30
N THR A 67 -12.72 3.04 2.08
CA THR A 67 -13.23 1.93 1.27
C THR A 67 -12.29 1.69 0.09
N ILE A 68 -11.94 0.43 -0.18
CA ILE A 68 -11.09 0.06 -1.31
C ILE A 68 -11.63 -1.18 -2.01
N SER A 69 -11.60 -1.21 -3.35
CA SER A 69 -11.74 -2.44 -4.09
C SER A 69 -10.37 -2.97 -4.51
N LEU A 70 -10.12 -4.25 -4.28
CA LEU A 70 -8.89 -4.95 -4.65
C LEU A 70 -9.23 -5.98 -5.73
N SER A 71 -8.68 -5.80 -6.94
CA SER A 71 -8.97 -6.74 -8.02
C SER A 71 -8.36 -8.11 -7.73
N PRO A 72 -9.03 -9.21 -8.15
CA PRO A 72 -8.51 -10.57 -7.98
C PRO A 72 -7.13 -10.77 -8.63
N THR A 73 -6.86 -10.11 -9.77
CA THR A 73 -5.54 -10.12 -10.40
C THR A 73 -4.47 -9.51 -9.50
N LEU A 74 -4.74 -8.35 -8.89
CA LEU A 74 -3.82 -7.74 -7.93
C LEU A 74 -3.60 -8.63 -6.71
N LEU A 75 -4.66 -9.19 -6.13
CA LEU A 75 -4.55 -10.10 -4.98
C LEU A 75 -3.68 -11.31 -5.31
N SER A 76 -3.87 -11.92 -6.50
CA SER A 76 -3.07 -13.03 -6.98
C SER A 76 -1.58 -12.66 -7.13
N LEU A 77 -1.28 -11.45 -7.60
CA LEU A 77 0.09 -10.94 -7.70
C LEU A 77 0.73 -10.72 -6.32
N LEU A 78 0.00 -10.09 -5.39
CA LEU A 78 0.49 -9.84 -4.04
C LEU A 78 0.70 -11.13 -3.22
N ASP A 79 -0.07 -12.20 -3.49
CA ASP A 79 0.10 -13.51 -2.84
C ASP A 79 1.21 -14.37 -3.48
N ASN A 80 1.69 -14.00 -4.65
CA ASN A 80 2.69 -14.78 -5.39
C ASN A 80 4.03 -14.77 -4.66
N LYS A 81 4.45 -15.95 -4.17
CA LYS A 81 5.69 -16.12 -3.40
C LYS A 81 6.96 -15.79 -4.18
N GLN A 82 6.96 -15.90 -5.51
CA GLN A 82 8.11 -15.51 -6.33
C GLN A 82 8.21 -13.98 -6.40
N ILE A 83 7.10 -13.28 -6.61
CA ILE A 83 7.04 -11.82 -6.57
C ILE A 83 7.53 -11.32 -5.21
N GLN A 84 7.04 -11.93 -4.13
CA GLN A 84 7.48 -11.59 -2.78
C GLN A 84 8.99 -11.77 -2.56
N LYS A 85 9.61 -12.79 -3.20
CA LYS A 85 11.06 -13.03 -3.12
C LYS A 85 11.89 -12.08 -3.99
N ILE A 86 11.35 -11.61 -5.10
CA ILE A 86 12.06 -10.72 -6.04
C ILE A 86 12.06 -9.27 -5.55
N PHE A 87 11.00 -8.81 -4.91
CA PHE A 87 10.85 -7.43 -4.47
C PHE A 87 12.04 -6.90 -3.64
N PRO A 88 12.62 -7.62 -2.67
CA PRO A 88 13.83 -7.19 -1.96
C PRO A 88 15.02 -6.91 -2.87
N SER A 89 15.23 -7.74 -3.90
CA SER A 89 16.31 -7.54 -4.87
C SER A 89 16.08 -6.31 -5.72
N TRP A 90 14.84 -6.07 -6.13
CA TRP A 90 14.45 -4.86 -6.85
C TRP A 90 14.70 -3.59 -6.01
N ILE A 91 14.31 -3.59 -4.73
CA ILE A 91 14.61 -2.51 -3.79
C ILE A 91 16.11 -2.25 -3.70
N LYS A 92 16.92 -3.30 -3.58
CA LYS A 92 18.38 -3.18 -3.50
C LYS A 92 18.97 -2.52 -4.75
N THR A 93 18.49 -2.90 -5.93
CA THR A 93 18.93 -2.30 -7.21
C THR A 93 18.60 -0.80 -7.25
N ARG A 94 17.39 -0.40 -6.85
CA ARG A 94 16.98 1.01 -6.77
C ARG A 94 17.83 1.79 -5.76
N ASN A 95 18.09 1.22 -4.60
CA ASN A 95 18.93 1.84 -3.59
C ASN A 95 20.36 2.06 -4.08
N ASN A 96 20.96 1.08 -4.77
CA ASN A 96 22.29 1.23 -5.36
C ASN A 96 22.33 2.36 -6.38
N PHE A 97 21.36 2.39 -7.30
CA PHE A 97 21.24 3.47 -8.27
C PHE A 97 21.18 4.86 -7.62
N LEU A 98 20.36 5.03 -6.56
CA LEU A 98 20.25 6.30 -5.85
C LEU A 98 21.56 6.72 -5.15
N ASN A 99 22.34 5.76 -4.67
CA ASN A 99 23.65 6.03 -4.04
C ASN A 99 24.72 6.45 -5.04
N GLU A 100 24.58 6.06 -6.31
CA GLU A 100 25.52 6.37 -7.41
C GLU A 100 25.26 7.72 -8.08
N LEU A 101 24.15 8.39 -7.71
CA LEU A 101 23.79 9.70 -8.29
C LEU A 101 24.83 10.78 -7.96
N PRO A 102 25.04 11.76 -8.89
CA PRO A 102 25.99 12.85 -8.70
C PRO A 102 25.74 13.68 -7.45
N GLN A 103 26.79 14.31 -6.92
CA GLN A 103 26.74 15.12 -5.69
C GLN A 103 25.64 16.19 -5.68
N LYS A 104 25.35 16.81 -6.83
CA LYS A 104 24.30 17.83 -6.99
C LYS A 104 22.89 17.31 -6.70
N GLU A 105 22.69 15.99 -6.80
CA GLU A 105 21.40 15.32 -6.60
C GLU A 105 21.28 14.64 -5.21
N LYS A 106 22.32 14.76 -4.37
CA LYS A 106 22.39 14.03 -3.09
C LYS A 106 21.27 14.38 -2.11
N ASN A 107 20.77 15.60 -2.10
CA ASN A 107 19.66 15.95 -1.18
C ASN A 107 18.38 15.20 -1.56
N ALA A 108 18.05 15.20 -2.85
CA ALA A 108 16.88 14.45 -3.34
C ALA A 108 17.07 12.94 -3.19
N SER A 109 18.25 12.41 -3.54
CA SER A 109 18.54 10.98 -3.39
C SER A 109 18.51 10.53 -1.93
N SER A 110 19.01 11.33 -0.97
CA SER A 110 18.96 11.01 0.45
C SER A 110 17.53 10.86 0.97
N PHE A 111 16.62 11.74 0.54
CA PHE A 111 15.20 11.64 0.87
C PHE A 111 14.59 10.37 0.29
N LEU A 112 14.85 10.08 -0.98
CA LEU A 112 14.36 8.88 -1.65
C LEU A 112 14.90 7.60 -1.01
N ILE A 113 16.19 7.55 -0.67
CA ILE A 113 16.82 6.41 0.01
C ILE A 113 16.16 6.16 1.37
N LYS A 114 15.93 7.23 2.15
CA LYS A 114 15.25 7.10 3.43
C LYS A 114 13.84 6.54 3.26
N ASN A 115 13.06 7.10 2.32
CA ASN A 115 11.71 6.65 2.04
C ASN A 115 11.68 5.18 1.60
N LEU A 116 12.60 4.79 0.70
CA LEU A 116 12.74 3.42 0.22
C LEU A 116 13.07 2.46 1.36
N LYS A 117 13.96 2.85 2.27
CA LYS A 117 14.32 2.07 3.45
C LYS A 117 13.13 1.88 4.39
N ASP A 118 12.36 2.94 4.68
CA ASP A 118 11.20 2.88 5.56
C ASP A 118 10.13 1.92 4.99
N LYS A 119 9.87 1.98 3.68
CA LYS A 119 8.94 1.06 3.01
C LYS A 119 9.44 -0.38 3.01
N TYR A 120 10.73 -0.57 2.84
CA TYR A 120 11.34 -1.90 2.90
C TYR A 120 11.26 -2.52 4.30
N LEU A 121 11.48 -1.73 5.35
CA LEU A 121 11.28 -2.20 6.73
C LEU A 121 9.83 -2.63 6.97
N TYR A 122 8.86 -1.85 6.53
CA TYR A 122 7.45 -2.24 6.62
C TYR A 122 7.16 -3.56 5.89
N TRP A 123 7.72 -3.73 4.68
CA TRP A 123 7.63 -4.98 3.93
C TRP A 123 8.20 -6.17 4.71
N GLN A 124 9.36 -6.00 5.35
CA GLN A 124 9.97 -7.04 6.17
C GLN A 124 9.13 -7.38 7.41
N GLU A 125 8.59 -6.38 8.09
CA GLU A 125 7.71 -6.56 9.27
C GLU A 125 6.47 -7.40 8.95
N CYS A 126 5.90 -7.25 7.76
CA CYS A 126 4.78 -8.08 7.32
C CYS A 126 5.20 -9.35 6.56
N SER A 127 6.50 -9.67 6.53
CA SER A 127 7.06 -10.82 5.79
C SER A 127 6.61 -10.86 4.32
N GLY A 128 6.43 -9.69 3.70
CA GLY A 128 5.95 -9.53 2.34
C GLY A 128 4.46 -9.80 2.13
N ASN A 129 3.71 -10.08 3.19
CA ASN A 129 2.28 -10.41 3.11
C ASN A 129 1.39 -9.17 3.32
N LEU A 130 1.28 -8.34 2.28
CA LEU A 130 0.42 -7.17 2.33
C LEU A 130 -1.08 -7.52 2.40
N ILE A 131 -1.48 -8.67 1.87
CA ILE A 131 -2.89 -9.14 1.94
C ILE A 131 -3.31 -9.29 3.39
N GLU A 132 -2.45 -9.84 4.24
CA GLU A 132 -2.73 -9.97 5.67
C GLU A 132 -2.93 -8.60 6.33
N LYS A 133 -2.14 -7.59 5.95
CA LYS A 133 -2.31 -6.22 6.45
C LYS A 133 -3.67 -5.64 6.05
N PHE A 134 -4.08 -5.78 4.80
CA PHE A 134 -5.41 -5.38 4.35
C PHE A 134 -6.52 -6.11 5.14
N ARG A 135 -6.36 -7.42 5.37
CA ARG A 135 -7.32 -8.23 6.14
C ARG A 135 -7.46 -7.75 7.58
N VAL A 136 -6.34 -7.47 8.26
CA VAL A 136 -6.35 -6.97 9.64
C VAL A 136 -7.05 -5.62 9.74
N LEU A 137 -6.81 -4.70 8.79
CA LEU A 137 -7.46 -3.40 8.76
C LEU A 137 -8.96 -3.51 8.46
N ASN A 138 -9.36 -4.43 7.58
CA ASN A 138 -10.76 -4.71 7.31
C ASN A 138 -11.47 -5.28 8.56
N ASN A 139 -10.87 -6.26 9.21
CA ASN A 139 -11.43 -6.88 10.43
C ASN A 139 -11.53 -5.89 11.60
N SER A 140 -10.66 -4.88 11.66
CA SER A 140 -10.69 -3.85 12.68
C SER A 140 -11.67 -2.70 12.38
N GLY A 141 -12.35 -2.72 11.22
CA GLY A 141 -13.33 -1.72 10.81
C GLY A 141 -12.75 -0.39 10.31
N ASN A 142 -11.42 -0.30 10.13
CA ASN A 142 -10.76 0.90 9.60
C ASN A 142 -10.72 0.94 8.08
N LEU A 143 -10.94 -0.21 7.43
CA LEU A 143 -10.96 -0.37 5.99
C LEU A 143 -12.17 -1.25 5.60
N ASP A 144 -12.93 -0.82 4.59
CA ASP A 144 -13.90 -1.68 3.93
C ASP A 144 -13.33 -2.17 2.61
N ILE A 145 -13.40 -3.49 2.38
CA ILE A 145 -12.99 -4.07 1.11
C ILE A 145 -14.23 -4.40 0.28
N LEU A 146 -14.33 -3.77 -0.89
CA LEU A 146 -15.39 -4.04 -1.85
C LEU A 146 -14.96 -5.16 -2.80
N THR A 147 -15.94 -5.95 -3.19
CA THR A 147 -15.80 -6.90 -4.30
C THR A 147 -15.74 -6.15 -5.63
N CYS A 148 -15.03 -6.71 -6.59
CA CYS A 148 -15.02 -6.24 -7.97
C CYS A 148 -14.99 -7.42 -8.93
N ALA A 149 -15.21 -7.16 -10.22
CA ALA A 149 -15.11 -8.20 -11.25
C ALA A 149 -13.69 -8.78 -11.30
N ALA A 150 -13.58 -10.06 -11.65
CA ALA A 150 -12.30 -10.75 -11.77
C ALA A 150 -11.45 -10.20 -12.93
N THR A 151 -12.12 -9.76 -13.98
CA THR A 151 -11.55 -9.15 -15.20
C THR A 151 -12.32 -7.88 -15.52
N HIS A 152 -11.64 -6.94 -16.14
CA HIS A 152 -12.27 -5.73 -16.70
C HIS A 152 -12.87 -6.02 -18.06
#